data_72e4fa7f68f51b18466b153967000e0c
#
_entry.id   72e4fa7f68f51b18466b153967000e0c
#
_cell.length_a   1.000
_cell.length_b   1.000
_cell.length_c   1.000
_cell.angle_alpha   90.00
_cell.angle_beta   90.00
_cell.angle_gamma   90.00
#
_symmetry.space_group_name_H-M   'P 1'
#
loop_
_entity.id
_entity.type
_entity.pdbx_description
1 polymer ?
#
loop_
_entity_poly.entity_id
_entity_poly.type
_entity_poly.pdbx_seq_one_letter_code
_entity_poly.pdbx_strand_id
1 'polypeptide(L)'
;MQKEKPAVLNFNKEVTGMIYGFVFRPDQPPERVSSQQVQETYQDIHHEQGFIWIHVNLNHAMSEKWLKKHFSVGDAFFEEIREGSRSTRIERLDDILLAVLNDVIFHPEGTSDETSTLWLSCHQQLVVTARHKPVRLIERLFKRLEHLNIGSPTELLVYLLEEQEALLEQIVRRANQYVDIIEERLLSHHVKKNRANLGRLRRMLLRFQRLLAPEPTALFRLFNRPPAWIAPDVVQDLRQFAEEFSVVLNDLIALTERIRLLQEEITSRQMEQSNRTLYVLTVITVLALPINIVAGFFGMNVGGIPLANNHHGFVLLVVIVAIFTLLAGWYAFKRRDDN
;
A
#
# COMPACT_ATOMS: atom_id res chain seq x y z
N MET A 1 25.13 19.29 -34.47
CA MET A 1 24.80 18.18 -33.56
C MET A 1 23.31 18.27 -33.25
N GLN A 2 22.49 17.61 -34.05
CA GLN A 2 21.04 17.54 -33.85
C GLN A 2 20.78 16.49 -32.79
N LYS A 3 20.14 16.89 -31.68
CA LYS A 3 19.59 15.98 -30.67
C LYS A 3 18.38 15.27 -31.30
N GLU A 4 18.53 14.00 -31.64
CA GLU A 4 17.40 13.15 -31.95
C GLU A 4 16.45 13.12 -30.74
N LYS A 5 15.22 13.56 -30.98
CA LYS A 5 14.12 13.39 -30.02
C LYS A 5 13.84 11.87 -29.91
N PRO A 6 13.65 11.34 -28.70
CA PRO A 6 13.22 9.96 -28.55
C PRO A 6 11.91 9.75 -29.31
N ALA A 7 11.86 8.73 -30.16
CA ALA A 7 10.69 8.40 -30.95
C ALA A 7 9.48 8.19 -30.03
N VAL A 8 8.52 9.09 -30.12
CA VAL A 8 7.21 8.94 -29.49
C VAL A 8 6.58 7.68 -30.10
N LEU A 9 6.50 6.63 -29.31
CA LEU A 9 5.95 5.33 -29.67
C LEU A 9 4.46 5.50 -30.08
N ASN A 10 4.19 5.32 -31.35
CA ASN A 10 2.85 5.31 -31.92
C ASN A 10 2.13 4.00 -31.51
N PHE A 11 1.55 3.94 -30.31
CA PHE A 11 0.85 2.78 -29.73
C PHE A 11 -0.41 2.34 -30.49
N ASN A 12 -0.78 2.99 -31.58
CA ASN A 12 -2.12 2.89 -32.18
C ASN A 12 -2.18 2.09 -33.50
N LYS A 13 -1.16 1.33 -33.88
CA LYS A 13 -1.18 0.61 -35.19
C LYS A 13 -0.92 -0.90 -35.15
N GLU A 14 -0.67 -1.49 -34.00
CA GLU A 14 -0.49 -2.95 -33.91
C GLU A 14 -1.85 -3.66 -33.88
N VAL A 15 -2.15 -4.38 -34.95
CA VAL A 15 -3.41 -5.14 -35.14
C VAL A 15 -3.52 -6.30 -34.13
N THR A 16 -2.42 -6.72 -33.52
CA THR A 16 -2.31 -7.90 -32.63
C THR A 16 -2.46 -7.58 -31.15
N GLY A 17 -2.38 -6.29 -30.75
CA GLY A 17 -2.36 -5.88 -29.37
C GLY A 17 -1.01 -6.09 -28.66
N MET A 18 0.05 -6.48 -29.39
CA MET A 18 1.42 -6.51 -28.88
C MET A 18 1.91 -5.08 -28.64
N ILE A 19 2.53 -4.88 -27.48
CA ILE A 19 3.15 -3.59 -27.10
C ILE A 19 4.64 -3.64 -27.38
N TYR A 20 5.28 -4.73 -26.98
CA TYR A 20 6.70 -5.00 -27.18
C TYR A 20 6.92 -6.43 -27.62
N GLY A 21 7.90 -6.63 -28.48
CA GLY A 21 8.47 -7.91 -28.84
C GLY A 21 10.00 -7.78 -28.83
N PHE A 22 10.68 -8.72 -28.19
CA PHE A 22 12.12 -8.79 -28.14
C PHE A 22 12.60 -10.21 -28.40
N VAL A 23 13.71 -10.30 -29.13
CA VAL A 23 14.45 -11.53 -29.33
C VAL A 23 15.78 -11.39 -28.56
N PHE A 24 16.08 -12.38 -27.73
CA PHE A 24 17.31 -12.48 -26.99
C PHE A 24 18.16 -13.59 -27.59
N ARG A 25 19.41 -13.27 -27.92
CA ARG A 25 20.41 -14.25 -28.40
C ARG A 25 21.66 -14.16 -27.51
N PRO A 26 22.39 -15.25 -27.33
CA PRO A 26 23.62 -15.23 -26.56
C PRO A 26 24.58 -14.15 -27.08
N ASP A 27 25.21 -13.42 -26.15
CA ASP A 27 26.22 -12.39 -26.43
C ASP A 27 25.78 -11.26 -27.39
N GLN A 28 24.48 -11.06 -27.56
CA GLN A 28 23.92 -9.97 -28.37
C GLN A 28 22.94 -9.12 -27.55
N PRO A 29 22.86 -7.81 -27.82
CA PRO A 29 21.88 -6.98 -27.18
C PRO A 29 20.46 -7.41 -27.62
N PRO A 30 19.42 -7.22 -26.76
CA PRO A 30 18.05 -7.54 -27.06
C PRO A 30 17.57 -6.82 -28.33
N GLU A 31 17.15 -7.57 -29.32
CA GLU A 31 16.62 -7.04 -30.58
C GLU A 31 15.11 -6.81 -30.48
N ARG A 32 14.68 -5.58 -30.74
CA ARG A 32 13.26 -5.25 -30.79
C ARG A 32 12.67 -5.66 -32.12
N VAL A 33 11.53 -6.40 -32.08
CA VAL A 33 10.89 -6.97 -33.26
C VAL A 33 9.40 -6.61 -33.33
N SER A 34 8.86 -6.58 -34.55
CA SER A 34 7.43 -6.40 -34.81
C SER A 34 6.64 -7.70 -34.60
N SER A 35 5.33 -7.61 -34.52
CA SER A 35 4.45 -8.78 -34.34
C SER A 35 4.57 -9.82 -35.46
N GLN A 36 4.90 -9.41 -36.70
CA GLN A 36 5.15 -10.32 -37.80
C GLN A 36 6.51 -11.03 -37.65
N GLN A 37 7.57 -10.26 -37.33
CA GLN A 37 8.91 -10.81 -37.14
C GLN A 37 8.96 -11.79 -35.96
N VAL A 38 8.26 -11.48 -34.86
CA VAL A 38 8.15 -12.40 -33.71
C VAL A 38 7.59 -13.76 -34.12
N GLN A 39 6.57 -13.80 -35.00
CA GLN A 39 6.00 -15.09 -35.45
C GLN A 39 6.97 -15.89 -36.29
N GLU A 40 7.68 -15.23 -37.21
CA GLU A 40 8.69 -15.85 -38.06
C GLU A 40 9.84 -16.40 -37.21
N THR A 41 10.38 -15.55 -36.32
CA THR A 41 11.49 -15.94 -35.42
C THR A 41 11.10 -17.05 -34.44
N TYR A 42 9.83 -17.10 -33.98
CA TYR A 42 9.40 -18.18 -33.08
C TYR A 42 9.40 -19.55 -33.70
N GLN A 43 9.17 -19.63 -35.02
CA GLN A 43 9.25 -20.90 -35.77
C GLN A 43 10.69 -21.39 -35.90
N ASP A 44 11.64 -20.46 -35.98
CA ASP A 44 13.05 -20.76 -36.19
C ASP A 44 13.86 -20.92 -34.90
N ILE A 45 13.37 -20.31 -33.80
CA ILE A 45 14.12 -20.22 -32.53
C ILE A 45 14.40 -21.60 -31.88
N HIS A 46 13.62 -22.63 -32.26
CA HIS A 46 13.89 -24.01 -31.83
C HIS A 46 15.24 -24.55 -32.29
N HIS A 47 15.82 -23.93 -33.32
CA HIS A 47 17.15 -24.28 -33.87
C HIS A 47 18.25 -23.33 -33.40
N GLU A 48 17.89 -22.19 -32.75
CA GLU A 48 18.81 -21.18 -32.26
C GLU A 48 18.86 -21.21 -30.71
N GLN A 49 20.05 -20.88 -30.15
CA GLN A 49 20.16 -20.61 -28.71
C GLN A 49 19.61 -19.20 -28.45
N GLY A 50 18.45 -19.12 -27.83
CA GLY A 50 17.83 -17.84 -27.51
C GLY A 50 16.35 -17.99 -27.07
N PHE A 51 15.72 -16.87 -26.77
CA PHE A 51 14.31 -16.84 -26.42
C PHE A 51 13.63 -15.54 -26.88
N ILE A 52 12.30 -15.55 -26.88
CA ILE A 52 11.46 -14.42 -27.26
C ILE A 52 10.69 -13.93 -26.04
N TRP A 53 10.62 -12.61 -25.87
CA TRP A 53 9.70 -11.97 -24.95
C TRP A 53 8.66 -11.16 -25.68
N ILE A 54 7.38 -11.42 -25.37
CA ILE A 54 6.20 -10.73 -25.92
C ILE A 54 5.44 -10.07 -24.79
N HIS A 55 5.18 -8.77 -24.90
CA HIS A 55 4.33 -8.03 -23.98
C HIS A 55 3.06 -7.55 -24.67
N VAL A 56 1.87 -7.92 -24.16
CA VAL A 56 0.59 -7.65 -24.79
C VAL A 56 -0.38 -6.86 -23.92
N ASN A 57 -1.26 -6.11 -24.59
CA ASN A 57 -2.39 -5.42 -23.97
C ASN A 57 -3.66 -6.26 -24.09
N LEU A 58 -4.17 -6.77 -22.98
CA LEU A 58 -5.39 -7.60 -22.93
C LEU A 58 -6.68 -6.84 -23.25
N ASN A 59 -6.66 -5.50 -23.23
CA ASN A 59 -7.82 -4.71 -23.66
C ASN A 59 -8.00 -4.70 -25.19
N HIS A 60 -6.99 -5.17 -25.92
CA HIS A 60 -7.10 -5.29 -27.36
C HIS A 60 -7.75 -6.63 -27.75
N ALA A 61 -8.85 -6.60 -28.50
CA ALA A 61 -9.69 -7.76 -28.78
C ALA A 61 -8.97 -8.92 -29.50
N MET A 62 -7.86 -8.64 -30.18
CA MET A 62 -7.10 -9.65 -30.91
C MET A 62 -5.99 -10.32 -30.10
N SER A 63 -5.61 -9.78 -28.95
CA SER A 63 -4.43 -10.25 -28.20
C SER A 63 -4.51 -11.72 -27.83
N GLU A 64 -5.61 -12.17 -27.22
CA GLU A 64 -5.79 -13.57 -26.82
C GLU A 64 -5.83 -14.49 -28.05
N LYS A 65 -6.57 -14.11 -29.09
CA LYS A 65 -6.68 -14.91 -30.33
C LYS A 65 -5.33 -15.02 -31.04
N TRP A 66 -4.58 -13.94 -31.08
CA TRP A 66 -3.27 -13.91 -31.72
C TRP A 66 -2.27 -14.79 -31.01
N LEU A 67 -2.20 -14.67 -29.64
CA LEU A 67 -1.34 -15.52 -28.84
C LEU A 67 -1.67 -16.99 -28.98
N LYS A 68 -2.94 -17.39 -28.88
CA LYS A 68 -3.37 -18.79 -29.03
C LYS A 68 -3.08 -19.39 -30.39
N LYS A 69 -3.14 -18.57 -31.44
CA LYS A 69 -2.95 -19.04 -32.81
C LYS A 69 -1.47 -19.28 -33.13
N HIS A 70 -0.56 -18.47 -32.58
CA HIS A 70 0.82 -18.41 -33.05
C HIS A 70 1.85 -18.91 -32.05
N PHE A 71 1.49 -19.02 -30.74
CA PHE A 71 2.43 -19.35 -29.69
C PHE A 71 1.89 -20.43 -28.74
N SER A 72 2.80 -21.26 -28.22
CA SER A 72 2.47 -22.29 -27.23
C SER A 72 2.47 -21.72 -25.81
N VAL A 73 1.40 -20.99 -25.46
CA VAL A 73 1.32 -20.25 -24.17
C VAL A 73 0.67 -21.08 -23.06
N GLY A 74 0.00 -22.18 -23.41
CA GLY A 74 -0.76 -23.00 -22.46
C GLY A 74 -2.16 -22.42 -22.11
N ASP A 75 -3.15 -23.28 -21.99
CA ASP A 75 -4.54 -22.87 -21.72
C ASP A 75 -4.70 -22.27 -20.32
N ALA A 76 -3.95 -22.75 -19.34
CA ALA A 76 -3.98 -22.28 -17.97
C ALA A 76 -3.66 -20.77 -17.85
N PHE A 77 -2.79 -20.22 -18.71
CA PHE A 77 -2.51 -18.79 -18.74
C PHE A 77 -3.77 -17.98 -19.08
N PHE A 78 -4.57 -18.44 -20.04
CA PHE A 78 -5.78 -17.76 -20.44
C PHE A 78 -6.93 -17.95 -19.43
N GLU A 79 -6.95 -19.08 -18.75
CA GLU A 79 -7.89 -19.34 -17.66
C GLU A 79 -7.63 -18.40 -16.50
N GLU A 80 -6.38 -18.23 -16.07
CA GLU A 80 -5.99 -17.32 -15.01
C GLU A 80 -6.33 -15.85 -15.34
N ILE A 81 -6.14 -15.43 -16.59
CA ILE A 81 -6.56 -14.09 -17.06
C ILE A 81 -8.08 -13.91 -16.96
N ARG A 82 -8.87 -14.93 -17.32
CA ARG A 82 -10.35 -14.87 -17.29
C ARG A 82 -10.90 -14.89 -15.87
N GLU A 83 -10.30 -15.69 -15.01
CA GLU A 83 -10.66 -15.69 -13.57
C GLU A 83 -10.36 -14.35 -12.92
N GLY A 84 -9.43 -13.56 -13.49
CA GLY A 84 -9.09 -12.24 -13.01
C GLY A 84 -8.47 -12.26 -11.63
N SER A 85 -7.88 -13.37 -11.22
CA SER A 85 -7.16 -13.51 -9.96
C SER A 85 -6.10 -12.42 -9.86
N ARG A 86 -6.14 -11.69 -8.74
CA ARG A 86 -5.16 -10.65 -8.39
C ARG A 86 -4.22 -11.11 -7.30
N SER A 87 -4.35 -12.33 -6.83
CA SER A 87 -3.42 -12.90 -5.85
C SER A 87 -2.11 -13.25 -6.54
N THR A 88 -0.99 -12.81 -5.99
CA THR A 88 0.32 -13.19 -6.50
C THR A 88 0.46 -14.70 -6.47
N ARG A 89 0.84 -15.25 -7.61
CA ARG A 89 1.06 -16.69 -7.82
C ARG A 89 2.30 -16.91 -8.65
N ILE A 90 3.02 -17.96 -8.36
CA ILE A 90 4.11 -18.48 -9.20
C ILE A 90 3.96 -20.00 -9.12
N GLU A 91 3.55 -20.60 -10.21
CA GLU A 91 3.21 -22.02 -10.27
C GLU A 91 3.87 -22.69 -11.47
N ARG A 92 4.32 -23.90 -11.27
CA ARG A 92 4.78 -24.77 -12.34
C ARG A 92 3.59 -25.60 -12.85
N LEU A 93 3.32 -25.54 -14.13
CA LEU A 93 2.32 -26.35 -14.84
C LEU A 93 3.05 -27.08 -15.97
N ASP A 94 3.35 -28.34 -15.75
CA ASP A 94 4.21 -29.16 -16.63
C ASP A 94 5.57 -28.51 -16.84
N ASP A 95 5.87 -28.07 -18.09
CA ASP A 95 7.09 -27.37 -18.47
C ASP A 95 6.92 -25.83 -18.56
N ILE A 96 5.76 -25.32 -18.20
CA ILE A 96 5.48 -23.88 -18.21
C ILE A 96 5.52 -23.37 -16.78
N LEU A 97 6.12 -22.20 -16.60
CA LEU A 97 6.03 -21.41 -15.38
C LEU A 97 4.99 -20.31 -15.58
N LEU A 98 3.95 -20.34 -14.77
CA LEU A 98 2.91 -19.31 -14.74
C LEU A 98 3.15 -18.40 -13.55
N ALA A 99 3.18 -17.07 -13.77
CA ALA A 99 3.28 -16.10 -12.70
C ALA A 99 2.21 -15.01 -12.84
N VAL A 100 1.67 -14.60 -11.70
CA VAL A 100 0.79 -13.43 -11.54
C VAL A 100 1.48 -12.49 -10.57
N LEU A 101 1.97 -11.37 -11.08
CA LEU A 101 2.69 -10.36 -10.30
C LEU A 101 1.83 -9.12 -10.15
N ASN A 102 1.89 -8.48 -8.99
CA ASN A 102 1.14 -7.27 -8.71
C ASN A 102 2.06 -6.07 -8.61
N ASP A 103 1.78 -5.06 -9.42
CA ASP A 103 2.38 -3.75 -9.33
C ASP A 103 1.48 -2.84 -8.50
N VAL A 104 2.06 -2.20 -7.50
CA VAL A 104 1.36 -1.36 -6.54
C VAL A 104 1.83 0.09 -6.66
N ILE A 105 0.88 1.03 -6.71
CA ILE A 105 1.17 2.45 -6.82
C ILE A 105 0.85 3.12 -5.48
N PHE A 106 1.85 3.77 -4.90
CA PHE A 106 1.76 4.47 -3.64
C PHE A 106 1.59 5.98 -3.83
N HIS A 107 0.49 6.52 -3.33
CA HIS A 107 0.25 7.96 -3.22
C HIS A 107 -0.11 8.30 -1.77
N PRO A 108 0.80 8.88 -0.97
CA PRO A 108 0.55 9.18 0.45
C PRO A 108 -0.67 10.06 0.69
N GLU A 109 -0.94 10.97 -0.22
CA GLU A 109 -2.06 11.93 -0.17
C GLU A 109 -3.17 11.59 -1.18
N GLY A 110 -2.99 10.54 -1.99
CA GLY A 110 -3.90 10.18 -3.08
C GLY A 110 -5.21 9.54 -2.62
N THR A 111 -6.21 9.69 -3.45
CA THR A 111 -7.55 9.12 -3.24
C THR A 111 -7.72 7.73 -3.86
N SER A 112 -6.78 7.29 -4.70
CA SER A 112 -6.86 6.01 -5.39
C SER A 112 -5.59 5.20 -5.22
N ASP A 113 -5.74 4.02 -4.61
CA ASP A 113 -4.74 2.97 -4.64
C ASP A 113 -4.90 2.23 -5.97
N GLU A 114 -3.99 2.44 -6.89
CA GLU A 114 -3.99 1.72 -8.15
C GLU A 114 -3.10 0.49 -8.03
N THR A 115 -3.70 -0.66 -8.29
CA THR A 115 -2.97 -1.92 -8.46
C THR A 115 -3.13 -2.36 -9.90
N SER A 116 -2.04 -2.73 -10.54
CA SER A 116 -2.01 -3.35 -11.87
C SER A 116 -1.49 -4.77 -11.73
N THR A 117 -2.04 -5.68 -12.49
CA THR A 117 -1.62 -7.08 -12.50
C THR A 117 -0.92 -7.38 -13.81
N LEU A 118 0.19 -8.09 -13.70
CA LEU A 118 0.97 -8.65 -14.78
C LEU A 118 0.81 -10.17 -14.76
N TRP A 119 0.26 -10.73 -15.80
CA TRP A 119 0.25 -12.17 -16.04
C TRP A 119 1.47 -12.55 -16.88
N LEU A 120 2.15 -13.59 -16.48
CA LEU A 120 3.35 -14.07 -17.15
C LEU A 120 3.24 -15.58 -17.37
N SER A 121 3.55 -16.00 -18.60
CA SER A 121 3.80 -17.39 -18.96
C SER A 121 5.22 -17.50 -19.48
N CYS A 122 5.99 -18.43 -18.93
CA CYS A 122 7.40 -18.59 -19.25
C CYS A 122 7.73 -20.05 -19.47
N HIS A 123 8.41 -20.34 -20.55
CA HIS A 123 9.05 -21.63 -20.82
C HIS A 123 10.39 -21.42 -21.50
N GLN A 124 11.08 -22.49 -21.91
CA GLN A 124 12.48 -22.46 -22.31
C GLN A 124 12.81 -21.42 -23.41
N GLN A 125 11.88 -21.09 -24.31
CA GLN A 125 12.16 -20.22 -25.46
C GLN A 125 11.18 -19.05 -25.60
N LEU A 126 10.18 -18.96 -24.72
CA LEU A 126 9.15 -17.94 -24.81
C LEU A 126 8.77 -17.39 -23.44
N VAL A 127 8.76 -16.08 -23.34
CA VAL A 127 8.13 -15.35 -22.23
C VAL A 127 6.99 -14.53 -22.81
N VAL A 128 5.79 -14.73 -22.32
CA VAL A 128 4.63 -13.89 -22.62
C VAL A 128 4.23 -13.16 -21.36
N THR A 129 4.18 -11.84 -21.43
CA THR A 129 3.65 -11.00 -20.37
C THR A 129 2.43 -10.25 -20.86
N ALA A 130 1.37 -10.18 -20.06
CA ALA A 130 0.11 -9.58 -20.44
C ALA A 130 -0.44 -8.68 -19.33
N ARG A 131 -1.12 -7.60 -19.70
CA ARG A 131 -1.71 -6.63 -18.78
C ARG A 131 -2.99 -6.00 -19.30
N HIS A 132 -3.86 -5.59 -18.39
CA HIS A 132 -4.97 -4.69 -18.72
C HIS A 132 -4.59 -3.21 -18.51
N LYS A 133 -3.95 -2.88 -17.39
CA LYS A 133 -3.48 -1.52 -17.07
C LYS A 133 -1.97 -1.43 -17.23
N PRO A 134 -1.41 -0.23 -17.48
CA PRO A 134 0.04 -0.03 -17.46
C PRO A 134 0.67 -0.57 -16.18
N VAL A 135 1.83 -1.22 -16.31
CA VAL A 135 2.59 -1.84 -15.22
C VAL A 135 3.97 -1.20 -15.17
N ARG A 136 4.32 -0.60 -14.04
CA ARG A 136 5.61 0.11 -13.87
C ARG A 136 6.80 -0.83 -13.93
N LEU A 137 6.63 -2.07 -13.47
CA LEU A 137 7.66 -3.10 -13.56
C LEU A 137 8.20 -3.23 -14.98
N ILE A 138 7.30 -3.36 -15.95
CA ILE A 138 7.66 -3.46 -17.37
C ILE A 138 8.32 -2.18 -17.89
N GLU A 139 7.80 -1.02 -17.51
CA GLU A 139 8.38 0.26 -17.94
C GLU A 139 9.80 0.48 -17.39
N ARG A 140 10.05 0.06 -16.14
CA ARG A 140 11.38 0.14 -15.51
C ARG A 140 12.34 -0.84 -16.13
N LEU A 141 11.94 -2.09 -16.30
CA LEU A 141 12.74 -3.10 -16.97
C LEU A 141 13.09 -2.66 -18.40
N PHE A 142 12.12 -2.16 -19.15
CA PHE A 142 12.32 -1.65 -20.51
C PHE A 142 13.42 -0.58 -20.59
N LYS A 143 13.47 0.36 -19.64
CA LYS A 143 14.49 1.40 -19.60
C LYS A 143 15.91 0.88 -19.33
N ARG A 144 16.02 -0.27 -18.67
CA ARG A 144 17.30 -0.91 -18.32
C ARG A 144 17.72 -1.98 -19.32
N LEU A 145 16.79 -2.41 -20.18
CA LEU A 145 16.96 -3.59 -21.03
C LEU A 145 18.23 -3.55 -21.90
N GLU A 146 18.58 -2.36 -22.42
CA GLU A 146 19.78 -2.17 -23.24
C GLU A 146 21.11 -2.39 -22.47
N HIS A 147 21.06 -2.35 -21.13
CA HIS A 147 22.22 -2.49 -20.25
C HIS A 147 22.25 -3.83 -19.50
N LEU A 148 21.21 -4.64 -19.69
CA LEU A 148 21.09 -5.96 -19.06
C LEU A 148 21.53 -7.05 -20.03
N ASN A 149 22.33 -7.98 -19.54
CA ASN A 149 22.62 -9.22 -20.26
C ASN A 149 21.67 -10.30 -19.75
N ILE A 150 20.64 -10.62 -20.52
CA ILE A 150 19.61 -11.58 -20.15
C ILE A 150 19.78 -12.81 -21.05
N GLY A 151 20.32 -13.87 -20.47
CA GLY A 151 20.65 -15.10 -21.19
C GLY A 151 19.50 -16.13 -21.20
N SER A 152 18.51 -15.99 -20.32
CA SER A 152 17.42 -16.97 -20.20
C SER A 152 16.07 -16.34 -19.86
N PRO A 153 14.95 -17.04 -20.18
CA PRO A 153 13.61 -16.63 -19.79
C PRO A 153 13.42 -16.43 -18.29
N THR A 154 14.08 -17.25 -17.49
CA THR A 154 14.01 -17.18 -16.02
C THR A 154 14.80 -16.01 -15.47
N GLU A 155 15.91 -15.63 -16.07
CA GLU A 155 16.61 -14.39 -15.69
C GLU A 155 15.73 -13.15 -15.93
N LEU A 156 14.94 -13.13 -17.02
CA LEU A 156 13.97 -12.07 -17.24
C LEU A 156 12.93 -12.01 -16.11
N LEU A 157 12.48 -13.17 -15.60
CA LEU A 157 11.59 -13.23 -14.45
C LEU A 157 12.29 -12.71 -13.18
N VAL A 158 13.57 -13.07 -12.93
CA VAL A 158 14.35 -12.56 -11.80
C VAL A 158 14.39 -11.03 -11.84
N TYR A 159 14.73 -10.44 -12.98
CA TYR A 159 14.75 -8.97 -13.12
C TYR A 159 13.37 -8.32 -12.88
N LEU A 160 12.28 -8.96 -13.28
CA LEU A 160 10.93 -8.46 -12.99
C LEU A 160 10.63 -8.48 -11.49
N LEU A 161 11.05 -9.53 -10.80
CA LEU A 161 10.88 -9.68 -9.36
C LEU A 161 11.75 -8.68 -8.59
N GLU A 162 13.01 -8.47 -8.99
CA GLU A 162 13.89 -7.44 -8.41
C GLU A 162 13.31 -6.02 -8.57
N GLU A 163 12.75 -5.69 -9.73
CA GLU A 163 12.09 -4.40 -9.92
C GLU A 163 10.84 -4.27 -9.04
N GLN A 164 10.11 -5.35 -8.78
CA GLN A 164 8.97 -5.37 -7.86
C GLN A 164 9.42 -5.12 -6.42
N GLU A 165 10.48 -5.78 -5.97
CA GLU A 165 11.07 -5.58 -4.66
C GLU A 165 11.53 -4.13 -4.47
N ALA A 166 12.29 -3.59 -5.42
CA ALA A 166 12.77 -2.22 -5.37
C ALA A 166 11.63 -1.19 -5.32
N LEU A 167 10.51 -1.46 -5.99
CA LEU A 167 9.30 -0.64 -5.88
C LEU A 167 8.67 -0.74 -4.50
N LEU A 168 8.56 -1.94 -3.94
CA LEU A 168 8.00 -2.15 -2.60
C LEU A 168 8.86 -1.49 -1.53
N GLU A 169 10.19 -1.65 -1.61
CA GLU A 169 11.13 -0.98 -0.71
C GLU A 169 10.96 0.55 -0.73
N GLN A 170 10.85 1.13 -1.92
CA GLN A 170 10.58 2.57 -2.06
C GLN A 170 9.25 2.99 -1.43
N ILE A 171 8.21 2.16 -1.55
CA ILE A 171 6.91 2.41 -0.93
C ILE A 171 7.04 2.40 0.58
N VAL A 172 7.66 1.38 1.15
CA VAL A 172 7.87 1.23 2.60
C VAL A 172 8.68 2.41 3.13
N ARG A 173 9.77 2.77 2.46
CA ARG A 173 10.62 3.93 2.82
C ARG A 173 9.84 5.25 2.83
N ARG A 174 9.07 5.54 1.79
CA ARG A 174 8.23 6.76 1.71
C ARG A 174 7.11 6.76 2.76
N ALA A 175 6.51 5.61 3.00
CA ALA A 175 5.47 5.46 4.01
C ALA A 175 6.02 5.68 5.42
N ASN A 176 7.23 5.16 5.73
CA ASN A 176 7.93 5.43 6.99
C ASN A 176 8.17 6.93 7.18
N GLN A 177 8.76 7.60 6.19
CA GLN A 177 8.98 9.06 6.24
C GLN A 177 7.69 9.84 6.50
N TYR A 178 6.58 9.42 5.89
CA TYR A 178 5.29 10.06 6.12
C TYR A 178 4.76 9.82 7.54
N VAL A 179 4.97 8.63 8.10
CA VAL A 179 4.62 8.30 9.49
C VAL A 179 5.47 9.10 10.47
N ASP A 180 6.79 9.24 10.23
CA ASP A 180 7.71 10.04 11.05
C ASP A 180 7.24 11.51 11.14
N ILE A 181 6.86 12.10 10.02
CA ILE A 181 6.31 13.48 9.98
C ILE A 181 5.01 13.59 10.80
N ILE A 182 4.16 12.57 10.77
CA ILE A 182 2.92 12.57 11.54
C ILE A 182 3.22 12.43 13.03
N GLU A 183 4.16 11.58 13.43
CA GLU A 183 4.59 11.36 14.79
C GLU A 183 5.17 12.64 15.38
N GLU A 184 6.05 13.34 14.65
CA GLU A 184 6.60 14.63 15.06
C GLU A 184 5.49 15.69 15.26
N ARG A 185 4.50 15.74 14.37
CA ARG A 185 3.34 16.64 14.48
C ARG A 185 2.43 16.29 15.67
N LEU A 186 2.37 15.03 16.08
CA LEU A 186 1.64 14.61 17.29
C LEU A 186 2.27 15.17 18.55
N LEU A 187 3.60 15.26 18.59
CA LEU A 187 4.32 15.90 19.68
C LEU A 187 4.03 17.41 19.75
N SER A 188 3.72 18.05 18.63
CA SER A 188 3.41 19.49 18.51
C SER A 188 1.91 19.86 18.59
N HIS A 189 1.02 18.99 19.06
CA HIS A 189 -0.41 19.22 19.34
C HIS A 189 -1.36 19.38 18.12
N HIS A 190 -0.98 19.01 16.90
CA HIS A 190 -1.85 19.09 15.70
C HIS A 190 -2.59 17.77 15.36
N VAL A 191 -3.50 17.32 16.24
CA VAL A 191 -4.00 15.92 16.27
C VAL A 191 -5.09 15.57 15.24
N LYS A 192 -6.00 16.49 14.88
CA LYS A 192 -7.28 16.09 14.22
C LYS A 192 -7.15 15.59 12.77
N LYS A 193 -6.22 16.13 11.97
CA LYS A 193 -6.07 15.78 10.55
C LYS A 193 -5.31 14.47 10.31
N ASN A 194 -4.51 14.07 11.26
CA ASN A 194 -3.55 12.97 11.12
C ASN A 194 -4.19 11.58 11.23
N ARG A 195 -5.26 11.41 12.03
CA ARG A 195 -5.92 10.11 12.25
C ARG A 195 -6.53 9.53 10.96
N ALA A 196 -7.22 10.35 10.17
CA ALA A 196 -7.83 9.91 8.91
C ALA A 196 -6.78 9.50 7.88
N ASN A 197 -5.65 10.22 7.83
CA ASN A 197 -4.54 9.93 6.94
C ASN A 197 -3.83 8.63 7.31
N LEU A 198 -3.53 8.42 8.60
CA LEU A 198 -2.98 7.16 9.10
C LEU A 198 -3.92 5.98 8.82
N GLY A 199 -5.23 6.18 8.96
CA GLY A 199 -6.22 5.14 8.64
C GLY A 199 -6.24 4.75 7.16
N ARG A 200 -6.08 5.72 6.26
CA ARG A 200 -5.96 5.45 4.82
C ARG A 200 -4.67 4.72 4.50
N LEU A 201 -3.54 5.23 5.00
CA LEU A 201 -2.22 4.63 4.83
C LEU A 201 -2.22 3.16 5.31
N ARG A 202 -2.72 2.90 6.52
CA ARG A 202 -2.80 1.55 7.07
C ARG A 202 -3.61 0.60 6.19
N ARG A 203 -4.79 1.02 5.72
CA ARG A 203 -5.62 0.18 4.84
C ARG A 203 -4.91 -0.16 3.53
N MET A 204 -4.19 0.79 2.97
CA MET A 204 -3.41 0.59 1.75
C MET A 204 -2.26 -0.40 1.97
N LEU A 205 -1.46 -0.22 3.02
CA LEU A 205 -0.35 -1.13 3.35
C LEU A 205 -0.85 -2.56 3.65
N LEU A 206 -1.97 -2.71 4.37
CA LEU A 206 -2.62 -4.01 4.59
C LEU A 206 -3.09 -4.66 3.27
N ARG A 207 -3.53 -3.86 2.31
CA ARG A 207 -3.89 -4.38 0.98
C ARG A 207 -2.65 -4.86 0.23
N PHE A 208 -1.55 -4.11 0.25
CA PHE A 208 -0.28 -4.51 -0.35
C PHE A 208 0.25 -5.78 0.30
N GLN A 209 0.25 -5.84 1.62
CA GLN A 209 0.64 -7.04 2.35
C GLN A 209 -0.15 -8.27 1.88
N ARG A 210 -1.48 -8.18 1.77
CA ARG A 210 -2.32 -9.32 1.32
C ARG A 210 -2.04 -9.73 -0.12
N LEU A 211 -1.70 -8.79 -0.99
CA LEU A 211 -1.40 -9.09 -2.39
C LEU A 211 -0.03 -9.75 -2.55
N LEU A 212 0.97 -9.33 -1.78
CA LEU A 212 2.37 -9.69 -1.97
C LEU A 212 2.85 -10.81 -1.03
N ALA A 213 2.20 -11.00 0.12
CA ALA A 213 2.58 -12.03 1.09
C ALA A 213 2.65 -13.47 0.54
N PRO A 214 1.86 -13.90 -0.45
CA PRO A 214 1.96 -15.24 -1.02
C PRO A 214 3.23 -15.48 -1.85
N GLU A 215 3.90 -14.42 -2.31
CA GLU A 215 4.99 -14.50 -3.30
C GLU A 215 6.21 -15.28 -2.83
N PRO A 216 6.83 -15.00 -1.66
CA PRO A 216 7.95 -15.80 -1.18
C PRO A 216 7.58 -17.29 -1.03
N THR A 217 6.39 -17.57 -0.52
CA THR A 217 5.91 -18.95 -0.35
C THR A 217 5.77 -19.66 -1.70
N ALA A 218 5.28 -18.95 -2.72
CA ALA A 218 5.15 -19.50 -4.07
C ALA A 218 6.53 -19.82 -4.67
N LEU A 219 7.51 -18.92 -4.50
CA LEU A 219 8.91 -19.14 -4.90
C LEU A 219 9.54 -20.32 -4.17
N PHE A 220 9.35 -20.44 -2.84
CA PHE A 220 9.86 -21.59 -2.08
C PHE A 220 9.28 -22.93 -2.57
N ARG A 221 8.03 -22.95 -3.03
CA ARG A 221 7.43 -24.17 -3.65
C ARG A 221 8.11 -24.48 -4.98
N LEU A 222 8.40 -23.47 -5.79
CA LEU A 222 9.10 -23.61 -7.06
C LEU A 222 10.50 -24.19 -6.87
N PHE A 223 11.26 -23.74 -5.84
CA PHE A 223 12.62 -24.23 -5.56
C PHE A 223 12.67 -25.71 -5.20
N ASN A 224 11.60 -26.25 -4.62
CA ASN A 224 11.54 -27.66 -4.26
C ASN A 224 11.40 -28.58 -5.48
N ARG A 225 10.83 -28.08 -6.58
CA ARG A 225 10.64 -28.82 -7.84
C ARG A 225 10.75 -27.88 -9.04
N PRO A 226 11.94 -27.34 -9.32
CA PRO A 226 12.09 -26.46 -10.46
C PRO A 226 11.87 -27.22 -11.78
N PRO A 227 11.36 -26.56 -12.83
CA PRO A 227 11.43 -27.10 -14.18
C PRO A 227 12.86 -27.48 -14.58
N ALA A 228 13.01 -28.55 -15.37
CA ALA A 228 14.33 -29.05 -15.76
C ALA A 228 15.15 -28.07 -16.61
N TRP A 229 14.48 -27.11 -17.25
CA TRP A 229 15.11 -26.09 -18.10
C TRP A 229 15.61 -24.86 -17.33
N ILE A 230 15.31 -24.75 -16.02
CA ILE A 230 15.85 -23.66 -15.18
C ILE A 230 17.24 -24.06 -14.69
N ALA A 231 18.21 -23.20 -14.97
CA ALA A 231 19.58 -23.42 -14.52
C ALA A 231 19.69 -23.31 -12.98
N PRO A 232 20.61 -24.10 -12.34
CA PRO A 232 20.73 -24.11 -10.88
C PRO A 232 21.15 -22.77 -10.26
N ASP A 233 21.95 -21.97 -10.97
CA ASP A 233 22.35 -20.61 -10.58
C ASP A 233 21.14 -19.67 -10.51
N VAL A 234 20.25 -19.71 -11.51
CA VAL A 234 19.01 -18.92 -11.51
C VAL A 234 18.07 -19.34 -10.36
N VAL A 235 18.02 -20.62 -10.00
CA VAL A 235 17.28 -21.07 -8.82
C VAL A 235 17.86 -20.45 -7.55
N GLN A 236 19.16 -20.28 -7.48
CA GLN A 236 19.81 -19.62 -6.34
C GLN A 236 19.48 -18.13 -6.29
N ASP A 237 19.49 -17.43 -7.42
CA ASP A 237 19.09 -16.01 -7.51
C ASP A 237 17.62 -15.81 -7.08
N LEU A 238 16.72 -16.67 -7.55
CA LEU A 238 15.32 -16.66 -7.12
C LEU A 238 15.17 -16.93 -5.61
N ARG A 239 16.02 -17.76 -5.01
CA ARG A 239 16.01 -18.02 -3.57
C ARG A 239 16.47 -16.78 -2.80
N GLN A 240 17.57 -16.16 -3.23
CA GLN A 240 18.07 -14.93 -2.64
C GLN A 240 17.00 -13.84 -2.70
N PHE A 241 16.39 -13.65 -3.86
CA PHE A 241 15.26 -12.73 -4.02
C PHE A 241 14.13 -13.02 -3.03
N ALA A 242 13.70 -14.28 -2.87
CA ALA A 242 12.61 -14.62 -1.96
C ALA A 242 12.94 -14.29 -0.48
N GLU A 243 14.21 -14.41 -0.08
CA GLU A 243 14.69 -14.02 1.24
C GLU A 243 14.68 -12.51 1.42
N GLU A 244 15.23 -11.74 0.47
CA GLU A 244 15.27 -10.28 0.47
C GLU A 244 13.85 -9.68 0.44
N PHE A 245 13.00 -10.20 -0.43
CA PHE A 245 11.59 -9.78 -0.50
C PHE A 245 10.82 -10.03 0.81
N SER A 246 11.13 -11.15 1.49
CA SER A 246 10.56 -11.44 2.81
C SER A 246 10.95 -10.41 3.86
N VAL A 247 12.17 -9.86 3.81
CA VAL A 247 12.61 -8.78 4.70
C VAL A 247 11.78 -7.52 4.45
N VAL A 248 11.60 -7.12 3.20
CA VAL A 248 10.80 -5.93 2.84
C VAL A 248 9.33 -6.09 3.25
N LEU A 249 8.78 -7.32 3.12
CA LEU A 249 7.44 -7.63 3.61
C LEU A 249 7.33 -7.51 5.14
N ASN A 250 8.34 -7.95 5.87
CA ASN A 250 8.38 -7.80 7.33
C ASN A 250 8.45 -6.33 7.74
N ASP A 251 9.20 -5.50 7.03
CA ASP A 251 9.24 -4.05 7.24
C ASP A 251 7.86 -3.41 7.01
N LEU A 252 7.14 -3.86 5.98
CA LEU A 252 5.76 -3.43 5.71
C LEU A 252 4.82 -3.79 6.87
N ILE A 253 4.96 -5.00 7.43
CA ILE A 253 4.18 -5.47 8.58
C ILE A 253 4.50 -4.61 9.80
N ALA A 254 5.78 -4.40 10.10
CA ALA A 254 6.23 -3.59 11.22
C ALA A 254 5.71 -2.15 11.12
N LEU A 255 5.76 -1.56 9.93
CA LEU A 255 5.21 -0.23 9.68
C LEU A 255 3.69 -0.17 9.90
N THR A 256 2.96 -1.19 9.45
CA THR A 256 1.51 -1.28 9.66
C THR A 256 1.15 -1.35 11.14
N GLU A 257 1.94 -2.07 11.93
CA GLU A 257 1.78 -2.15 13.38
C GLU A 257 2.14 -0.83 14.07
N ARG A 258 3.24 -0.18 13.67
CA ARG A 258 3.59 1.15 14.16
C ARG A 258 2.45 2.17 13.93
N ILE A 259 1.83 2.14 12.76
CA ILE A 259 0.67 3.00 12.46
C ILE A 259 -0.51 2.67 13.40
N ARG A 260 -0.74 1.40 13.73
CA ARG A 260 -1.78 0.98 14.67
C ARG A 260 -1.56 1.59 16.05
N LEU A 261 -0.33 1.47 16.56
CA LEU A 261 0.05 2.03 17.87
C LEU A 261 -0.12 3.55 17.91
N LEU A 262 0.30 4.26 16.85
CA LEU A 262 0.08 5.71 16.75
C LEU A 262 -1.40 6.09 16.73
N GLN A 263 -2.25 5.30 16.09
CA GLN A 263 -3.70 5.53 16.10
C GLN A 263 -4.31 5.33 17.50
N GLU A 264 -3.84 4.35 18.24
CA GLU A 264 -4.23 4.10 19.65
C GLU A 264 -3.79 5.26 20.55
N GLU A 265 -2.55 5.73 20.43
CA GLU A 265 -2.03 6.89 21.15
C GLU A 265 -2.86 8.15 20.87
N ILE A 266 -3.17 8.44 19.59
CA ILE A 266 -4.04 9.57 19.22
C ILE A 266 -5.40 9.46 19.91
N THR A 267 -5.97 8.25 19.93
CA THR A 267 -7.29 8.01 20.51
C THR A 267 -7.25 8.20 22.02
N SER A 268 -6.21 7.67 22.68
CA SER A 268 -6.00 7.85 24.12
C SER A 268 -5.89 9.32 24.52
N ARG A 269 -5.07 10.10 23.83
CA ARG A 269 -4.94 11.55 24.06
C ARG A 269 -6.25 12.32 23.85
N GLN A 270 -7.03 11.94 22.84
CA GLN A 270 -8.34 12.54 22.61
C GLN A 270 -9.33 12.22 23.73
N MET A 271 -9.33 10.99 24.24
CA MET A 271 -10.15 10.60 25.39
C MET A 271 -9.76 11.35 26.65
N GLU A 272 -8.46 11.48 26.92
CA GLU A 272 -7.95 12.25 28.06
C GLU A 272 -8.39 13.71 27.97
N GLN A 273 -8.23 14.34 26.82
CA GLN A 273 -8.69 15.73 26.60
C GLN A 273 -10.20 15.88 26.77
N SER A 274 -10.99 14.93 26.27
CA SER A 274 -12.44 14.91 26.45
C SER A 274 -12.83 14.76 27.92
N ASN A 275 -12.20 13.83 28.62
CA ASN A 275 -12.42 13.62 30.06
C ASN A 275 -12.08 14.87 30.87
N ARG A 276 -10.96 15.53 30.53
CA ARG A 276 -10.58 16.80 31.17
C ARG A 276 -11.63 17.89 30.95
N THR A 277 -12.18 17.99 29.74
CA THR A 277 -13.21 18.98 29.42
C THR A 277 -14.51 18.66 30.17
N LEU A 278 -14.92 17.39 30.20
CA LEU A 278 -16.10 16.94 30.96
C LEU A 278 -15.92 17.20 32.47
N TYR A 279 -14.75 16.94 33.02
CA TYR A 279 -14.43 17.22 34.40
C TYR A 279 -14.60 18.72 34.73
N VAL A 280 -14.00 19.61 33.93
CA VAL A 280 -14.14 21.06 34.09
C VAL A 280 -15.61 21.49 34.04
N LEU A 281 -16.37 20.99 33.07
CA LEU A 281 -17.78 21.28 32.95
C LEU A 281 -18.58 20.81 34.16
N THR A 282 -18.28 19.60 34.67
CA THR A 282 -18.92 19.02 35.84
C THR A 282 -18.62 19.90 37.10
N VAL A 283 -17.35 20.32 37.30
CA VAL A 283 -16.99 21.18 38.40
C VAL A 283 -17.76 22.51 38.35
N ILE A 284 -17.80 23.14 37.18
CA ILE A 284 -18.55 24.39 37.01
C ILE A 284 -20.03 24.19 37.35
N THR A 285 -20.67 23.12 36.88
CA THR A 285 -22.08 22.80 37.10
C THR A 285 -22.35 22.55 38.61
N VAL A 286 -21.48 21.75 39.27
CA VAL A 286 -21.62 21.44 40.69
C VAL A 286 -21.45 22.71 41.58
N LEU A 287 -20.56 23.63 41.17
CA LEU A 287 -20.38 24.90 41.88
C LEU A 287 -21.55 25.89 41.62
N ALA A 288 -22.11 25.91 40.40
CA ALA A 288 -23.21 26.82 40.04
C ALA A 288 -24.58 26.39 40.62
N LEU A 289 -24.79 25.07 40.80
CA LEU A 289 -26.11 24.56 41.24
C LEU A 289 -26.54 25.09 42.62
N PRO A 290 -25.71 25.04 43.70
CA PRO A 290 -26.10 25.58 44.97
C PRO A 290 -26.37 27.10 44.93
N ILE A 291 -25.58 27.83 44.14
CA ILE A 291 -25.76 29.28 43.97
C ILE A 291 -27.12 29.57 43.35
N ASN A 292 -27.51 28.84 42.30
CA ASN A 292 -28.79 28.99 41.61
C ASN A 292 -29.98 28.60 42.51
N ILE A 293 -29.83 27.54 43.34
CA ILE A 293 -30.89 27.12 44.28
C ILE A 293 -31.10 28.20 45.35
N VAL A 294 -30.03 28.73 45.95
CA VAL A 294 -30.12 29.79 46.95
C VAL A 294 -30.70 31.05 46.31
N ALA A 295 -30.21 31.48 45.16
CA ALA A 295 -30.74 32.65 44.47
C ALA A 295 -32.25 32.48 44.11
N GLY A 296 -32.66 31.26 43.70
CA GLY A 296 -34.06 30.93 43.47
C GLY A 296 -34.94 31.03 44.70
N PHE A 297 -34.52 30.47 45.83
CA PHE A 297 -35.30 30.57 47.09
C PHE A 297 -35.44 32.00 47.60
N PHE A 298 -34.36 32.77 47.56
CA PHE A 298 -34.38 34.17 47.98
C PHE A 298 -35.02 35.12 46.96
N GLY A 299 -35.17 34.69 45.71
CA GLY A 299 -35.89 35.43 44.67
C GLY A 299 -37.42 35.20 44.65
N MET A 300 -37.95 34.30 45.51
CA MET A 300 -39.37 34.03 45.57
C MET A 300 -40.08 35.06 46.46
N ASN A 301 -41.24 35.56 46.05
CA ASN A 301 -42.09 36.44 46.82
C ASN A 301 -42.99 35.66 47.80
N VAL A 302 -42.39 34.83 48.66
CA VAL A 302 -43.10 34.00 49.65
C VAL A 302 -42.73 34.45 51.06
N GLY A 303 -43.67 34.53 51.99
CA GLY A 303 -43.41 34.86 53.38
C GLY A 303 -42.63 33.74 54.09
N GLY A 304 -41.81 34.14 55.11
CA GLY A 304 -41.03 33.19 55.93
C GLY A 304 -39.62 32.90 55.43
N ILE A 305 -39.09 33.67 54.49
CA ILE A 305 -37.69 33.55 54.05
C ILE A 305 -36.77 33.98 55.21
N PRO A 306 -35.83 33.14 55.67
CA PRO A 306 -34.86 33.48 56.70
C PRO A 306 -34.08 34.74 56.35
N LEU A 307 -33.82 35.63 57.31
CA LEU A 307 -33.07 36.88 57.13
C LEU A 307 -33.71 37.94 56.21
N ALA A 308 -34.92 37.76 55.70
CA ALA A 308 -35.57 38.73 54.81
C ALA A 308 -35.78 40.11 55.42
N ASN A 309 -35.98 40.20 56.76
CA ASN A 309 -36.17 41.45 57.52
C ASN A 309 -34.87 42.00 58.10
N ASN A 310 -33.74 41.37 57.88
CA ASN A 310 -32.44 41.82 58.41
C ASN A 310 -31.69 42.70 57.40
N HIS A 311 -31.29 43.90 57.84
CA HIS A 311 -30.58 44.87 56.99
C HIS A 311 -29.29 44.35 56.40
N HIS A 312 -28.62 43.37 57.05
CA HIS A 312 -27.41 42.71 56.57
C HIS A 312 -27.64 41.30 55.99
N GLY A 313 -28.89 40.85 55.86
CA GLY A 313 -29.24 39.50 55.40
C GLY A 313 -28.65 39.13 54.05
N PHE A 314 -28.67 40.05 53.08
CA PHE A 314 -28.10 39.85 51.78
C PHE A 314 -26.56 39.64 51.81
N VAL A 315 -25.87 40.50 52.55
CA VAL A 315 -24.38 40.40 52.65
C VAL A 315 -23.97 39.09 53.32
N LEU A 316 -24.67 38.69 54.39
CA LEU A 316 -24.41 37.41 55.06
C LEU A 316 -24.62 36.21 54.12
N LEU A 317 -25.66 36.22 53.33
CA LEU A 317 -25.96 35.18 52.34
C LEU A 317 -24.84 35.09 51.28
N VAL A 318 -24.41 36.24 50.73
CA VAL A 318 -23.34 36.29 49.73
C VAL A 318 -22.06 35.75 50.33
N VAL A 319 -21.72 36.08 51.56
CA VAL A 319 -20.51 35.56 52.24
C VAL A 319 -20.58 34.03 52.43
N ILE A 320 -21.71 33.49 52.86
CA ILE A 320 -21.90 32.05 53.03
C ILE A 320 -21.72 31.32 51.68
N VAL A 321 -22.38 31.81 50.61
CA VAL A 321 -22.26 31.22 49.26
C VAL A 321 -20.84 31.32 48.74
N ALA A 322 -20.15 32.44 48.94
CA ALA A 322 -18.75 32.62 48.53
C ALA A 322 -17.80 31.63 49.24
N ILE A 323 -17.95 31.49 50.56
CA ILE A 323 -17.13 30.54 51.37
C ILE A 323 -17.41 29.11 50.88
N PHE A 324 -18.65 28.73 50.69
CA PHE A 324 -19.00 27.40 50.19
C PHE A 324 -18.39 27.15 48.82
N THR A 325 -18.50 28.09 47.89
CA THR A 325 -17.97 27.98 46.53
C THR A 325 -16.45 27.86 46.53
N LEU A 326 -15.77 28.63 47.36
CA LEU A 326 -14.30 28.57 47.53
C LEU A 326 -13.84 27.23 48.12
N LEU A 327 -14.52 26.72 49.16
CA LEU A 327 -14.19 25.43 49.78
C LEU A 327 -14.45 24.26 48.82
N ALA A 328 -15.59 24.26 48.12
CA ALA A 328 -15.95 23.25 47.14
C ALA A 328 -15.01 23.27 45.92
N GLY A 329 -14.65 24.46 45.44
CA GLY A 329 -13.66 24.65 44.40
C GLY A 329 -12.29 24.14 44.81
N TRP A 330 -11.81 24.53 45.98
CA TRP A 330 -10.54 24.06 46.51
C TRP A 330 -10.49 22.52 46.65
N TYR A 331 -11.54 21.91 47.17
CA TYR A 331 -11.64 20.47 47.33
C TYR A 331 -11.63 19.75 45.95
N ALA A 332 -12.36 20.26 44.96
CA ALA A 332 -12.40 19.72 43.61
C ALA A 332 -11.01 19.79 42.94
N PHE A 333 -10.31 20.92 43.06
CA PHE A 333 -8.97 21.07 42.48
C PHE A 333 -7.89 20.25 43.19
N LYS A 334 -7.95 20.15 44.55
CA LYS A 334 -6.99 19.35 45.32
C LYS A 334 -7.04 17.86 44.96
N ARG A 335 -8.25 17.32 44.78
CA ARG A 335 -8.43 15.90 44.43
C ARG A 335 -7.93 15.57 42.99
N ARG A 336 -7.75 16.58 42.14
CA ARG A 336 -7.20 16.44 40.80
C ARG A 336 -5.69 16.19 40.80
N ASP A 337 -4.97 16.77 41.76
CA ASP A 337 -3.51 16.65 41.82
C ASP A 337 -3.08 15.33 42.49
N ASP A 338 -4.01 14.60 43.11
CA ASP A 338 -3.78 13.31 43.76
C ASP A 338 -4.10 12.10 42.86
N ASN A 339 -4.67 12.30 41.66
CA ASN A 339 -4.94 11.27 40.62
C ASN A 339 -4.16 11.54 39.33
#